data_4485788f2276cf88624ca88458549d6d
#
_entry.id   4485788f2276cf88624ca88458549d6d
#
_cell.length_a   1.000
_cell.length_b   1.000
_cell.length_c   1.000
_cell.angle_alpha   90.00
_cell.angle_beta   90.00
_cell.angle_gamma   90.00
#
_symmetry.space_group_name_H-M   'P 1'
#
loop_
_entity.id
_entity.type
_entity.pdbx_description
1 polymer ?
#
loop_
_entity_poly.entity_id
_entity_poly.type
_entity_poly.pdbx_seq_one_letter_code
_entity_poly.pdbx_strand_id
1 'polypeptide(L)'
;VNNGGLFIPTDMNLSLLEHIGLVSPIFRDVSKTAVPGLTKFPYRSTITKPKNVKENAKTPETSIEWKDLTLSISEIAATIPVSWRLEAMAVKEFISYLMGELTEQMEDKSVTETIYGTGSTDDQLSGISKDAVKYEYEGTALDAIGVALGKFKSKKHLVGAKIYVSNSIINDISFTKDANGNYIYTPINGAGIKSIATYPVEADPYLNDGDFIIGNLSRYYKMNEHERISITRDVSGAKRRNDYTAYGIWSGALQPETVVYGVKKAK
;
A
#
# COMPACT_ATOMS: atom_id res chain seq x y z
N VAL A 1 -5.75 -27.32 -32.65
CA VAL A 1 -4.89 -26.18 -32.86
C VAL A 1 -4.39 -25.78 -31.49
N ASN A 2 -3.14 -26.14 -31.17
CA ASN A 2 -2.52 -25.80 -29.89
C ASN A 2 -2.25 -24.28 -29.84
N ASN A 3 -3.05 -23.56 -29.10
CA ASN A 3 -2.70 -22.22 -28.65
C ASN A 3 -1.57 -22.37 -27.63
N GLY A 4 -0.32 -22.22 -28.09
CA GLY A 4 0.83 -22.16 -27.20
C GLY A 4 0.77 -20.87 -26.37
N GLY A 5 0.02 -20.90 -25.27
CA GLY A 5 0.11 -19.88 -24.25
C GLY A 5 1.53 -19.86 -23.70
N LEU A 6 2.15 -18.69 -23.69
CA LEU A 6 3.45 -18.50 -23.07
C LEU A 6 3.24 -18.60 -21.54
N PHE A 7 3.53 -19.75 -20.97
CA PHE A 7 3.56 -19.89 -19.52
C PHE A 7 4.81 -19.18 -18.99
N ILE A 8 4.63 -18.08 -18.29
CA ILE A 8 5.69 -17.49 -17.50
C ILE A 8 5.88 -18.39 -16.26
N PRO A 9 7.10 -18.87 -16.00
CA PRO A 9 7.35 -19.69 -14.82
C PRO A 9 6.91 -18.99 -13.55
N THR A 10 6.30 -19.73 -12.64
CA THR A 10 5.78 -19.25 -11.34
C THR A 10 6.87 -18.55 -10.52
N ASP A 11 8.12 -18.91 -10.73
CA ASP A 11 9.28 -18.33 -10.02
C ASP A 11 9.56 -16.86 -10.40
N MET A 12 9.19 -16.44 -11.61
CA MET A 12 9.31 -15.02 -12.01
C MET A 12 8.31 -14.13 -11.24
N ASN A 13 7.11 -14.64 -10.95
CA ASN A 13 6.10 -13.89 -10.21
C ASN A 13 6.49 -13.67 -8.75
N LEU A 14 7.18 -14.62 -8.12
CA LEU A 14 7.66 -14.48 -6.74
C LEU A 14 8.80 -13.47 -6.63
N SER A 15 9.75 -13.47 -7.55
CA SER A 15 10.85 -12.50 -7.56
C SER A 15 10.37 -11.07 -7.83
N LEU A 16 9.31 -10.90 -8.62
CA LEU A 16 8.71 -9.61 -8.88
C LEU A 16 8.00 -9.03 -7.64
N LEU A 17 7.18 -9.81 -6.95
CA LEU A 17 6.54 -9.40 -5.71
C LEU A 17 7.56 -9.03 -4.61
N GLU A 18 8.69 -9.72 -4.55
CA GLU A 18 9.79 -9.37 -3.67
C GLU A 18 10.43 -8.02 -4.05
N HIS A 19 10.53 -7.74 -5.34
CA HIS A 19 11.11 -6.48 -5.83
C HIS A 19 10.26 -5.26 -5.45
N ILE A 20 8.93 -5.32 -5.61
CA ILE A 20 8.00 -4.25 -5.18
C ILE A 20 8.04 -4.08 -3.67
N GLY A 21 8.06 -5.17 -2.93
CA GLY A 21 8.18 -5.15 -1.48
C GLY A 21 9.43 -4.40 -0.98
N LEU A 22 10.48 -4.31 -1.81
CA LEU A 22 11.68 -3.52 -1.53
C LEU A 22 11.54 -2.05 -1.92
N VAL A 23 10.73 -1.73 -2.93
CA VAL A 23 10.55 -0.35 -3.44
C VAL A 23 9.53 0.43 -2.62
N SER A 24 8.42 -0.19 -2.21
CA SER A 24 7.40 0.45 -1.37
C SER A 24 7.26 -0.24 -0.01
N PRO A 25 7.80 0.35 1.06
CA PRO A 25 7.59 -0.13 2.42
C PRO A 25 6.12 -0.25 2.83
N ILE A 26 5.27 0.66 2.35
CA ILE A 26 3.82 0.62 2.59
C ILE A 26 3.24 -0.68 2.02
N PHE A 27 3.51 -0.97 0.76
CA PHE A 27 2.98 -2.15 0.09
C PHE A 27 3.56 -3.46 0.64
N ARG A 28 4.82 -3.44 1.08
CA ARG A 28 5.46 -4.57 1.78
C ARG A 28 4.75 -4.90 3.09
N ASP A 29 4.41 -3.88 3.87
CA ASP A 29 3.89 -4.03 5.22
C ASP A 29 2.37 -4.28 5.26
N VAL A 30 1.67 -4.20 4.12
CA VAL A 30 0.25 -4.53 3.99
C VAL A 30 0.02 -6.04 4.21
N SER A 31 -1.07 -6.40 4.92
CA SER A 31 -1.45 -7.81 5.11
C SER A 31 -2.09 -8.37 3.83
N LYS A 32 -1.37 -9.26 3.14
CA LYS A 32 -1.81 -9.89 1.89
C LYS A 32 -2.34 -11.29 2.13
N THR A 33 -3.44 -11.63 1.47
CA THR A 33 -4.04 -12.95 1.42
C THR A 33 -4.35 -13.32 -0.02
N ALA A 34 -4.45 -14.60 -0.33
CA ALA A 34 -4.78 -15.10 -1.67
C ALA A 34 -5.92 -16.12 -1.54
N VAL A 35 -7.11 -15.64 -1.22
CA VAL A 35 -8.30 -16.48 -1.07
C VAL A 35 -9.33 -16.10 -2.13
N PRO A 36 -9.64 -17.01 -3.08
CA PRO A 36 -10.61 -16.71 -4.12
C PRO A 36 -11.99 -16.36 -3.51
N GLY A 37 -12.59 -15.27 -4.03
CA GLY A 37 -13.92 -14.83 -3.61
C GLY A 37 -14.02 -14.17 -2.25
N LEU A 38 -12.90 -13.91 -1.55
CA LEU A 38 -12.91 -13.23 -0.27
C LEU A 38 -13.12 -11.72 -0.47
N THR A 39 -14.31 -11.24 -0.11
CA THR A 39 -14.69 -9.81 -0.26
C THR A 39 -14.94 -9.11 1.06
N LYS A 40 -14.91 -9.83 2.20
CA LYS A 40 -15.20 -9.28 3.52
C LYS A 40 -14.29 -9.86 4.58
N PHE A 41 -13.79 -9.00 5.48
CA PHE A 41 -13.07 -9.39 6.68
C PHE A 41 -13.84 -8.96 7.92
N PRO A 42 -14.24 -9.88 8.81
CA PRO A 42 -14.85 -9.47 10.08
C PRO A 42 -13.82 -8.82 11.00
N TYR A 43 -14.17 -7.69 11.59
CA TYR A 43 -13.36 -7.07 12.63
C TYR A 43 -14.21 -6.67 13.83
N ARG A 44 -13.57 -6.65 15.00
CA ARG A 44 -14.22 -6.23 16.23
C ARG A 44 -14.28 -4.71 16.28
N SER A 45 -15.51 -4.18 16.29
CA SER A 45 -15.76 -2.73 16.37
C SER A 45 -15.67 -2.24 17.82
N THR A 46 -16.43 -2.84 18.70
CA THR A 46 -16.57 -2.39 20.10
C THR A 46 -16.58 -3.58 21.04
N ILE A 47 -16.03 -3.39 22.21
CA ILE A 47 -16.16 -4.32 23.34
C ILE A 47 -16.58 -3.53 24.58
N THR A 48 -17.60 -3.99 25.25
CA THR A 48 -18.02 -3.42 26.53
C THR A 48 -16.90 -3.64 27.56
N LYS A 49 -16.44 -2.54 28.19
CA LYS A 49 -15.38 -2.63 29.19
C LYS A 49 -15.88 -3.41 30.41
N PRO A 50 -15.05 -4.28 30.99
CA PRO A 50 -15.39 -4.93 32.25
C PRO A 50 -15.57 -3.87 33.33
N LYS A 51 -16.50 -4.14 34.25
CA LYS A 51 -16.78 -3.28 35.40
C LYS A 51 -16.35 -3.98 36.69
N ASN A 52 -15.97 -3.19 37.69
CA ASN A 52 -15.72 -3.74 39.01
C ASN A 52 -17.05 -4.23 39.60
N VAL A 53 -17.02 -5.40 40.19
CA VAL A 53 -18.20 -6.05 40.80
C VAL A 53 -18.00 -6.08 42.31
N LYS A 54 -19.04 -5.68 43.06
CA LYS A 54 -19.03 -5.83 44.53
C LYS A 54 -19.16 -7.30 44.89
N GLU A 55 -18.69 -7.64 46.07
CA GLU A 55 -18.86 -8.98 46.65
C GLU A 55 -20.34 -9.39 46.61
N ASN A 56 -20.64 -10.61 46.18
CA ASN A 56 -21.98 -11.17 45.98
C ASN A 56 -22.89 -10.45 44.94
N ALA A 57 -22.37 -9.55 44.11
CA ALA A 57 -23.14 -8.95 43.03
C ALA A 57 -23.08 -9.79 41.73
N LYS A 58 -24.14 -9.73 40.92
CA LYS A 58 -24.21 -10.41 39.64
C LYS A 58 -23.12 -9.88 38.69
N THR A 59 -22.40 -10.77 38.03
CA THR A 59 -21.40 -10.41 37.04
C THR A 59 -22.04 -9.70 35.83
N PRO A 60 -21.54 -8.52 35.41
CA PRO A 60 -22.06 -7.82 34.25
C PRO A 60 -21.72 -8.59 32.96
N GLU A 61 -22.65 -8.64 32.04
CA GLU A 61 -22.45 -9.23 30.73
C GLU A 61 -21.61 -8.30 29.86
N THR A 62 -20.69 -8.88 29.13
CA THR A 62 -19.83 -8.17 28.16
C THR A 62 -20.28 -8.52 26.75
N SER A 63 -20.63 -7.51 25.95
CA SER A 63 -20.98 -7.68 24.55
C SER A 63 -19.80 -7.31 23.64
N ILE A 64 -19.65 -8.04 22.55
CA ILE A 64 -18.69 -7.76 21.49
C ILE A 64 -19.48 -7.48 20.21
N GLU A 65 -19.23 -6.32 19.62
CA GLU A 65 -19.82 -5.96 18.33
C GLU A 65 -18.81 -6.26 17.21
N TRP A 66 -19.26 -6.99 16.22
CA TRP A 66 -18.51 -7.31 15.03
C TRP A 66 -19.02 -6.46 13.86
N LYS A 67 -18.14 -6.02 13.00
CA LYS A 67 -18.43 -5.36 11.74
C LYS A 67 -17.62 -6.02 10.63
N ASP A 68 -18.13 -5.95 9.41
CA ASP A 68 -17.44 -6.43 8.23
C ASP A 68 -16.70 -5.28 7.56
N LEU A 69 -15.41 -5.49 7.29
CA LEU A 69 -14.62 -4.68 6.37
C LEU A 69 -14.85 -5.20 4.97
N THR A 70 -15.59 -4.46 4.15
CA THR A 70 -15.81 -4.81 2.74
C THR A 70 -14.61 -4.35 1.93
N LEU A 71 -14.03 -5.27 1.16
CA LEU A 71 -12.91 -4.98 0.28
C LEU A 71 -13.42 -4.42 -1.05
N SER A 72 -12.83 -3.33 -1.51
CA SER A 72 -13.07 -2.82 -2.87
C SER A 72 -12.21 -3.62 -3.85
N ILE A 73 -12.84 -4.08 -4.93
CA ILE A 73 -12.17 -4.87 -5.98
C ILE A 73 -11.63 -3.90 -7.02
N SER A 74 -10.41 -4.17 -7.48
CA SER A 74 -9.76 -3.52 -8.61
C SER A 74 -9.31 -4.57 -9.61
N GLU A 75 -9.64 -4.34 -10.86
CA GLU A 75 -9.21 -5.14 -12.01
C GLU A 75 -8.26 -4.29 -12.84
N ILE A 76 -7.00 -4.69 -12.90
CA ILE A 76 -5.97 -3.97 -13.66
C ILE A 76 -5.58 -4.81 -14.85
N ALA A 77 -5.65 -4.20 -16.03
CA ALA A 77 -5.23 -4.82 -17.27
C ALA A 77 -4.47 -3.82 -18.13
N ALA A 78 -3.44 -4.30 -18.84
CA ALA A 78 -2.68 -3.49 -19.77
C ALA A 78 -2.24 -4.35 -20.96
N THR A 79 -2.24 -3.77 -22.18
CA THR A 79 -1.90 -4.50 -23.40
C THR A 79 -0.81 -3.77 -24.18
N ILE A 80 0.25 -4.49 -24.56
CA ILE A 80 1.28 -3.99 -25.47
C ILE A 80 1.12 -4.67 -26.83
N PRO A 81 0.79 -3.93 -27.90
CA PRO A 81 0.73 -4.48 -29.26
C PRO A 81 2.13 -4.55 -29.89
N VAL A 82 2.54 -5.74 -30.32
CA VAL A 82 3.82 -5.97 -31.01
C VAL A 82 3.57 -6.43 -32.45
N SER A 83 4.08 -5.70 -33.45
CA SER A 83 3.92 -6.09 -34.85
C SER A 83 4.72 -7.35 -35.17
N TRP A 84 4.22 -8.20 -36.08
CA TRP A 84 4.94 -9.40 -36.50
C TRP A 84 6.33 -9.08 -37.09
N ARG A 85 6.47 -7.92 -37.72
CA ARG A 85 7.77 -7.48 -38.25
C ARG A 85 8.76 -7.20 -37.10
N LEU A 86 8.29 -6.52 -36.03
CA LEU A 86 9.12 -6.23 -34.87
C LEU A 86 9.49 -7.52 -34.14
N GLU A 87 8.54 -8.43 -33.95
CA GLU A 87 8.79 -9.71 -33.30
C GLU A 87 9.78 -10.60 -34.09
N ALA A 88 9.67 -10.60 -35.42
CA ALA A 88 10.60 -11.34 -36.29
C ALA A 88 12.03 -10.76 -36.30
N MET A 89 12.18 -9.46 -36.04
CA MET A 89 13.46 -8.76 -36.01
C MET A 89 14.03 -8.61 -34.59
N ALA A 90 13.20 -8.78 -33.57
CA ALA A 90 13.59 -8.62 -32.17
C ALA A 90 14.31 -9.86 -31.65
N VAL A 91 15.28 -9.63 -30.77
CA VAL A 91 15.93 -10.67 -30.00
C VAL A 91 14.94 -11.16 -28.92
N LYS A 92 15.02 -12.43 -28.50
CA LYS A 92 14.11 -12.99 -27.49
C LYS A 92 14.10 -12.18 -26.20
N GLU A 93 15.24 -11.62 -25.82
CA GLU A 93 15.41 -10.77 -24.66
C GLU A 93 14.55 -9.52 -24.70
N PHE A 94 14.27 -8.98 -25.89
CA PHE A 94 13.41 -7.80 -26.04
C PHE A 94 11.95 -8.07 -25.65
N ILE A 95 11.41 -9.23 -26.03
CA ILE A 95 10.03 -9.61 -25.62
C ILE A 95 9.95 -9.83 -24.12
N SER A 96 10.96 -10.49 -23.54
CA SER A 96 11.03 -10.68 -22.09
C SER A 96 11.13 -9.35 -21.34
N TYR A 97 11.89 -8.39 -21.86
CA TYR A 97 11.98 -7.03 -21.33
C TYR A 97 10.62 -6.32 -21.36
N LEU A 98 9.90 -6.37 -22.48
CA LEU A 98 8.57 -5.76 -22.60
C LEU A 98 7.56 -6.36 -21.62
N MET A 99 7.64 -7.67 -21.38
CA MET A 99 6.78 -8.33 -20.39
C MET A 99 7.13 -7.90 -18.96
N GLY A 100 8.41 -7.76 -18.65
CA GLY A 100 8.88 -7.21 -17.38
C GLY A 100 8.35 -5.81 -17.13
N GLU A 101 8.52 -4.92 -18.12
CA GLU A 101 8.04 -3.54 -18.07
C GLU A 101 6.51 -3.48 -17.87
N LEU A 102 5.76 -4.32 -18.59
CA LEU A 102 4.30 -4.38 -18.45
C LEU A 102 3.88 -4.79 -17.03
N THR A 103 4.58 -5.75 -16.46
CA THR A 103 4.31 -6.21 -15.10
C THR A 103 4.64 -5.11 -14.10
N GLU A 104 5.78 -4.44 -14.23
CA GLU A 104 6.20 -3.33 -13.37
C GLU A 104 5.16 -2.20 -13.36
N GLN A 105 4.63 -1.82 -14.52
CA GLN A 105 3.58 -0.79 -14.61
C GLN A 105 2.27 -1.21 -13.90
N MET A 106 1.89 -2.48 -13.97
CA MET A 106 0.71 -2.98 -13.26
C MET A 106 0.90 -2.95 -11.75
N GLU A 107 2.10 -3.26 -11.32
CA GLU A 107 2.48 -3.26 -9.92
C GLU A 107 2.53 -1.84 -9.36
N ASP A 108 3.15 -0.91 -10.06
CA ASP A 108 3.14 0.52 -9.73
C ASP A 108 1.72 1.05 -9.57
N LYS A 109 0.81 0.63 -10.45
CA LYS A 109 -0.60 0.98 -10.35
C LYS A 109 -1.22 0.42 -9.08
N SER A 110 -0.96 -0.85 -8.73
CA SER A 110 -1.52 -1.47 -7.52
C SER A 110 -1.00 -0.83 -6.24
N VAL A 111 0.28 -0.44 -6.19
CA VAL A 111 0.88 0.31 -5.08
C VAL A 111 0.23 1.68 -4.94
N THR A 112 0.09 2.40 -6.05
CA THR A 112 -0.56 3.73 -6.08
C THR A 112 -2.00 3.65 -5.60
N GLU A 113 -2.78 2.64 -6.02
CA GLU A 113 -4.15 2.43 -5.56
C GLU A 113 -4.22 2.02 -4.08
N THR A 114 -3.25 1.27 -3.58
CA THR A 114 -3.18 0.95 -2.14
C THR A 114 -3.06 2.22 -1.29
N ILE A 115 -2.39 3.24 -1.79
CA ILE A 115 -2.21 4.52 -1.07
C ILE A 115 -3.38 5.48 -1.36
N TYR A 116 -3.71 5.70 -2.63
CA TYR A 116 -4.60 6.77 -3.08
C TYR A 116 -5.91 6.31 -3.73
N GLY A 117 -6.18 5.00 -3.79
CA GLY A 117 -7.37 4.48 -4.46
C GLY A 117 -8.67 5.05 -3.92
N THR A 118 -9.60 5.31 -4.82
CA THR A 118 -10.93 5.90 -4.53
C THR A 118 -11.97 4.87 -4.13
N GLY A 119 -11.64 3.57 -4.23
CA GLY A 119 -12.52 2.46 -3.88
C GLY A 119 -13.51 2.11 -5.01
N SER A 120 -14.58 1.43 -4.64
CA SER A 120 -15.56 0.85 -5.59
C SER A 120 -16.29 1.86 -6.49
N THR A 121 -16.13 3.16 -6.27
CA THR A 121 -16.74 4.19 -7.13
C THR A 121 -16.09 4.21 -8.51
N ASP A 122 -14.78 3.95 -8.58
CA ASP A 122 -13.98 3.99 -9.80
C ASP A 122 -13.31 2.64 -10.08
N ASP A 123 -13.86 1.54 -9.53
CA ASP A 123 -13.32 0.18 -9.65
C ASP A 123 -11.83 0.09 -9.21
N GLN A 124 -11.49 0.82 -8.15
CA GLN A 124 -10.17 0.85 -7.55
C GLN A 124 -10.15 0.23 -6.15
N LEU A 125 -8.96 -0.08 -5.64
CA LEU A 125 -8.79 -0.44 -4.24
C LEU A 125 -9.24 0.71 -3.34
N SER A 126 -9.74 0.39 -2.12
CA SER A 126 -9.94 1.44 -1.12
C SER A 126 -8.58 1.82 -0.53
N GLY A 127 -8.07 2.97 -0.97
CA GLY A 127 -6.76 3.48 -0.60
C GLY A 127 -6.68 3.92 0.85
N ILE A 128 -5.46 3.92 1.38
CA ILE A 128 -5.19 4.38 2.76
C ILE A 128 -5.65 5.83 2.93
N SER A 129 -5.39 6.69 1.95
CA SER A 129 -5.75 8.12 2.00
C SER A 129 -7.24 8.39 2.11
N LYS A 130 -8.09 7.43 1.66
CA LYS A 130 -9.53 7.53 1.72
C LYS A 130 -10.08 7.21 3.10
N ASP A 131 -9.66 6.08 3.67
CA ASP A 131 -10.26 5.51 4.88
C ASP A 131 -9.51 5.90 6.18
N ALA A 132 -8.31 6.48 6.05
CA ALA A 132 -7.53 6.98 7.18
C ALA A 132 -8.13 8.27 7.77
N VAL A 133 -7.76 8.57 9.01
CA VAL A 133 -8.04 9.87 9.62
C VAL A 133 -7.18 10.93 8.94
N LYS A 134 -7.80 11.79 8.14
CA LYS A 134 -7.09 12.88 7.47
C LYS A 134 -6.63 13.94 8.45
N TYR A 135 -5.41 14.39 8.28
CA TYR A 135 -4.81 15.49 9.01
C TYR A 135 -4.10 16.45 8.06
N GLU A 136 -4.72 17.58 7.82
CA GLU A 136 -4.10 18.66 7.03
C GLU A 136 -3.22 19.49 7.94
N TYR A 137 -1.98 19.77 7.52
CA TYR A 137 -1.04 20.54 8.30
C TYR A 137 -0.37 21.65 7.49
N GLU A 138 0.07 22.68 8.23
CA GLU A 138 0.89 23.79 7.75
C GLU A 138 2.18 23.81 8.59
N GLY A 139 3.29 24.23 8.02
CA GLY A 139 4.57 24.32 8.74
C GLY A 139 5.45 23.09 8.58
N THR A 140 6.13 22.69 9.67
CA THR A 140 7.12 21.59 9.64
C THR A 140 6.45 20.22 9.72
N ALA A 141 6.92 19.28 8.93
CA ALA A 141 6.41 17.91 8.95
C ALA A 141 6.69 17.22 10.31
N LEU A 142 7.78 17.58 10.99
CA LEU A 142 8.12 16.99 12.29
C LEU A 142 7.09 17.32 13.36
N ASP A 143 6.67 18.60 13.45
CA ASP A 143 5.63 19.04 14.38
C ASP A 143 4.28 18.40 14.02
N ALA A 144 3.97 18.31 12.72
CA ALA A 144 2.77 17.69 12.23
C ALA A 144 2.68 16.19 12.63
N ILE A 145 3.77 15.45 12.52
CA ILE A 145 3.86 14.04 12.96
C ILE A 145 3.60 13.95 14.47
N GLY A 146 4.20 14.85 15.27
CA GLY A 146 3.97 14.90 16.72
C GLY A 146 2.50 15.09 17.07
N VAL A 147 1.81 16.04 16.42
CA VAL A 147 0.36 16.27 16.61
C VAL A 147 -0.47 15.08 16.11
N ALA A 148 -0.11 14.49 14.98
CA ALA A 148 -0.81 13.37 14.37
C ALA A 148 -0.80 12.12 15.26
N LEU A 149 0.30 11.87 15.98
CA LEU A 149 0.38 10.78 16.97
C LEU A 149 -0.65 10.95 18.11
N GLY A 150 -1.05 12.17 18.41
CA GLY A 150 -2.13 12.46 19.38
C GLY A 150 -3.55 12.25 18.85
N LYS A 151 -3.75 12.13 17.54
CA LYS A 151 -5.09 12.04 16.93
C LYS A 151 -5.68 10.63 16.90
N PHE A 152 -4.94 9.61 17.30
CA PHE A 152 -5.46 8.26 17.36
C PHE A 152 -6.56 8.11 18.42
N LYS A 153 -7.74 7.63 18.03
CA LYS A 153 -8.86 7.38 18.95
C LYS A 153 -8.54 6.35 20.04
N SER A 154 -7.63 5.44 19.78
CA SER A 154 -7.20 4.42 20.72
C SER A 154 -5.69 4.24 20.70
N LYS A 155 -5.07 4.25 21.88
CA LYS A 155 -3.64 3.93 22.05
C LYS A 155 -3.26 2.54 21.54
N LYS A 156 -4.24 1.62 21.40
CA LYS A 156 -4.03 0.28 20.85
C LYS A 156 -3.67 0.31 19.36
N HIS A 157 -4.05 1.36 18.63
CA HIS A 157 -3.72 1.52 17.21
C HIS A 157 -2.25 1.88 16.98
N LEU A 158 -1.58 2.41 18.01
CA LEU A 158 -0.15 2.74 17.98
C LEU A 158 0.76 1.53 18.23
N VAL A 159 0.21 0.39 18.66
CA VAL A 159 1.02 -0.81 18.93
C VAL A 159 1.55 -1.38 17.61
N GLY A 160 2.87 -1.39 17.44
CA GLY A 160 3.52 -1.80 16.21
C GLY A 160 3.31 -0.84 15.04
N ALA A 161 2.93 0.41 15.31
CA ALA A 161 2.79 1.43 14.28
C ALA A 161 4.16 1.83 13.73
N LYS A 162 4.19 2.15 12.45
CA LYS A 162 5.31 2.77 11.73
C LYS A 162 4.89 4.12 11.18
N ILE A 163 5.87 4.94 10.88
CA ILE A 163 5.70 6.23 10.23
C ILE A 163 6.27 6.10 8.81
N TYR A 164 5.41 6.19 7.82
CA TYR A 164 5.81 6.23 6.41
C TYR A 164 5.77 7.68 5.96
N VAL A 165 6.84 8.15 5.35
CA VAL A 165 6.98 9.55 4.94
C VAL A 165 7.47 9.65 3.51
N SER A 166 7.11 10.75 2.83
CA SER A 166 7.67 11.05 1.52
C SER A 166 9.17 11.39 1.62
N ASN A 167 9.89 11.19 0.53
CA ASN A 167 11.32 11.52 0.47
C ASN A 167 11.60 13.01 0.78
N SER A 168 10.67 13.90 0.43
CA SER A 168 10.79 15.33 0.74
C SER A 168 10.80 15.60 2.24
N ILE A 169 9.96 14.90 3.01
CA ILE A 169 9.91 15.03 4.47
C ILE A 169 11.21 14.53 5.12
N ILE A 170 11.77 13.41 4.66
CA ILE A 170 13.04 12.92 5.19
C ILE A 170 14.15 13.92 4.93
N ASN A 171 14.20 14.51 3.75
CA ASN A 171 15.17 15.56 3.44
C ASN A 171 14.98 16.77 4.34
N ASP A 172 13.75 17.27 4.48
CA ASP A 172 13.44 18.43 5.35
C ASP A 172 13.89 18.18 6.79
N ILE A 173 13.59 17.02 7.35
CA ILE A 173 13.98 16.67 8.73
C ILE A 173 15.49 16.49 8.86
N SER A 174 16.13 15.81 7.89
CA SER A 174 17.58 15.54 7.92
C SER A 174 18.42 16.82 7.86
N PHE A 175 17.93 17.84 7.14
CA PHE A 175 18.63 19.10 6.96
C PHE A 175 18.14 20.23 7.88
N THR A 176 17.26 19.92 8.86
CA THR A 176 16.81 20.89 9.86
C THR A 176 17.96 21.26 10.79
N LYS A 177 18.19 22.59 10.93
CA LYS A 177 19.23 23.15 11.79
C LYS A 177 18.65 23.76 13.05
N ASP A 178 19.42 23.73 14.12
CA ASP A 178 19.12 24.48 15.35
C ASP A 178 19.41 25.98 15.19
N ALA A 179 19.11 26.75 16.24
CA ALA A 179 19.37 28.20 16.28
C ALA A 179 20.87 28.56 16.13
N ASN A 180 21.76 27.61 16.36
CA ASN A 180 23.22 27.77 16.26
C ASN A 180 23.77 27.34 14.91
N GLY A 181 22.91 26.88 13.99
CA GLY A 181 23.29 26.41 12.65
C GLY A 181 23.76 24.95 12.58
N ASN A 182 23.70 24.19 13.67
CA ASN A 182 24.03 22.76 13.68
C ASN A 182 22.83 21.92 13.22
N TYR A 183 23.10 20.83 12.52
CA TYR A 183 22.04 19.88 12.16
C TYR A 183 21.53 19.15 13.41
N ILE A 184 20.20 19.15 13.59
CA ILE A 184 19.54 18.47 14.72
C ILE A 184 19.69 16.95 14.58
N TYR A 185 19.53 16.44 13.37
CA TYR A 185 19.80 15.04 13.04
C TYR A 185 21.12 14.97 12.29
N THR A 186 22.12 14.33 12.90
CA THR A 186 23.46 14.26 12.30
C THR A 186 23.48 13.22 11.20
N PRO A 187 23.56 13.56 9.91
CA PRO A 187 23.60 12.59 8.81
C PRO A 187 24.96 11.88 8.67
N ILE A 188 25.88 12.12 9.60
CA ILE A 188 27.33 11.87 9.47
C ILE A 188 27.70 10.38 9.40
N ASN A 189 26.83 9.44 9.79
CA ASN A 189 27.19 8.01 9.84
C ASN A 189 26.34 7.11 8.92
N GLY A 190 25.72 7.65 7.86
CA GLY A 190 24.94 6.84 6.91
C GLY A 190 23.69 6.18 7.49
N ALA A 191 23.35 6.46 8.74
CA ALA A 191 22.14 6.03 9.38
C ALA A 191 21.13 7.17 9.30
N GLY A 192 20.32 7.21 8.26
CA GLY A 192 19.18 8.14 8.17
C GLY A 192 18.28 8.07 9.40
N ILE A 193 17.24 8.90 9.44
CA ILE A 193 16.28 8.95 10.55
C ILE A 193 15.61 7.58 10.66
N LYS A 194 15.97 6.83 11.70
CA LYS A 194 15.41 5.47 11.92
C LYS A 194 14.13 5.49 12.74
N SER A 195 13.93 6.53 13.56
CA SER A 195 12.76 6.63 14.41
C SER A 195 12.45 8.07 14.79
N ILE A 196 11.16 8.38 14.92
CA ILE A 196 10.62 9.62 15.50
C ILE A 196 9.73 9.21 16.66
N ALA A 197 9.94 9.79 17.86
CA ALA A 197 9.16 9.49 19.07
C ALA A 197 8.98 7.98 19.34
N THR A 198 10.04 7.19 19.20
CA THR A 198 10.10 5.72 19.37
C THR A 198 9.47 4.88 18.24
N TYR A 199 8.81 5.49 17.25
CA TYR A 199 8.24 4.78 16.11
C TYR A 199 9.25 4.73 14.95
N PRO A 200 9.43 3.56 14.30
CA PRO A 200 10.30 3.45 13.14
C PRO A 200 9.76 4.29 11.98
N VAL A 201 10.68 4.91 11.26
CA VAL A 201 10.39 5.75 10.09
C VAL A 201 10.94 5.09 8.84
N GLU A 202 10.12 5.00 7.82
CA GLU A 202 10.50 4.48 6.51
C GLU A 202 10.08 5.47 5.41
N ALA A 203 10.98 5.74 4.45
CA ALA A 203 10.65 6.55 3.29
C ALA A 203 9.91 5.71 2.26
N ASP A 204 8.83 6.24 1.72
CA ASP A 204 8.12 5.62 0.62
C ASP A 204 8.10 6.56 -0.59
N PRO A 205 8.63 6.15 -1.74
CA PRO A 205 8.72 7.00 -2.93
C PRO A 205 7.35 7.25 -3.59
N TYR A 206 6.33 6.46 -3.29
CA TYR A 206 4.98 6.62 -3.84
C TYR A 206 4.14 7.65 -3.09
N LEU A 207 4.60 8.14 -1.93
CA LEU A 207 3.92 9.22 -1.24
C LEU A 207 4.18 10.57 -1.92
N ASN A 208 3.12 11.35 -2.09
CA ASN A 208 3.24 12.71 -2.59
C ASN A 208 4.09 13.57 -1.64
N ASP A 209 4.70 14.62 -2.20
CA ASP A 209 5.56 15.51 -1.44
C ASP A 209 4.83 16.15 -0.25
N GLY A 210 5.38 15.95 0.92
CA GLY A 210 4.81 16.44 2.17
C GLY A 210 3.74 15.53 2.79
N ASP A 211 3.42 14.38 2.17
CA ASP A 211 2.48 13.43 2.76
C ASP A 211 3.18 12.46 3.71
N PHE A 212 2.47 12.04 4.74
CA PHE A 212 2.91 10.98 5.64
C PHE A 212 1.75 10.10 6.12
N ILE A 213 2.07 8.85 6.45
CA ILE A 213 1.12 7.88 6.98
C ILE A 213 1.66 7.33 8.30
N ILE A 214 0.81 7.29 9.33
CA ILE A 214 1.16 6.72 10.63
C ILE A 214 0.18 5.61 10.97
N GLY A 215 0.68 4.40 11.21
CA GLY A 215 -0.16 3.29 11.62
C GLY A 215 0.48 1.93 11.46
N ASN A 216 -0.24 0.90 11.87
CA ASN A 216 0.16 -0.50 11.69
C ASN A 216 -0.59 -1.09 10.50
N LEU A 217 0.02 -1.00 9.30
CA LEU A 217 -0.61 -1.44 8.05
C LEU A 217 -0.79 -2.95 8.00
N SER A 218 0.12 -3.74 8.55
CA SER A 218 0.01 -5.20 8.57
C SER A 218 -1.21 -5.69 9.36
N ARG A 219 -1.65 -4.90 10.33
CA ARG A 219 -2.83 -5.23 11.14
C ARG A 219 -4.12 -4.70 10.54
N TYR A 220 -4.12 -3.49 10.01
CA TYR A 220 -5.33 -2.74 9.71
C TYR A 220 -5.65 -2.59 8.23
N TYR A 221 -4.68 -2.70 7.34
CA TYR A 221 -4.95 -2.77 5.90
C TYR A 221 -5.00 -4.25 5.46
N LYS A 222 -6.10 -4.63 4.83
CA LYS A 222 -6.29 -5.99 4.31
C LYS A 222 -6.37 -5.94 2.80
N MET A 223 -5.51 -6.70 2.17
CA MET A 223 -5.48 -6.90 0.73
C MET A 223 -5.68 -8.38 0.42
N ASN A 224 -6.47 -8.66 -0.58
CA ASN A 224 -6.66 -10.01 -1.09
C ASN A 224 -6.38 -10.05 -2.57
N GLU A 225 -5.55 -10.98 -2.98
CA GLU A 225 -5.18 -11.26 -4.35
C GLU A 225 -6.11 -12.35 -4.88
N HIS A 226 -7.09 -11.97 -5.71
CA HIS A 226 -8.02 -12.93 -6.32
C HIS A 226 -7.38 -13.66 -7.50
N GLU A 227 -6.66 -12.89 -8.32
CA GLU A 227 -5.90 -13.39 -9.46
C GLU A 227 -4.57 -12.64 -9.55
N ARG A 228 -3.49 -13.41 -9.59
CA ARG A 228 -2.14 -12.88 -9.78
C ARG A 228 -1.98 -12.33 -11.19
N ILE A 229 -1.02 -11.44 -11.36
CA ILE A 229 -0.67 -10.95 -12.69
C ILE A 229 -0.38 -12.14 -13.60
N SER A 230 -1.20 -12.27 -14.65
CA SER A 230 -1.01 -13.23 -15.73
C SER A 230 -0.82 -12.48 -17.05
N ILE A 231 0.06 -12.99 -17.90
CA ILE A 231 0.27 -12.41 -19.24
C ILE A 231 -0.19 -13.40 -20.29
N THR A 232 -1.11 -12.95 -21.13
CA THR A 232 -1.61 -13.71 -22.28
C THR A 232 -1.13 -13.10 -23.57
N ARG A 233 -0.97 -13.94 -24.61
CA ARG A 233 -0.62 -13.51 -25.97
C ARG A 233 -1.77 -13.81 -26.90
N ASP A 234 -2.34 -12.77 -27.49
CA ASP A 234 -3.35 -12.87 -28.53
C ASP A 234 -2.79 -12.55 -29.89
N VAL A 235 -3.12 -13.38 -30.89
CA VAL A 235 -2.65 -13.22 -32.27
C VAL A 235 -3.75 -12.56 -33.12
N SER A 236 -3.53 -11.32 -33.53
CA SER A 236 -4.44 -10.63 -34.43
C SER A 236 -3.93 -10.72 -35.88
N GLY A 237 -4.41 -11.71 -36.66
CA GLY A 237 -4.04 -11.90 -38.05
C GLY A 237 -4.43 -10.72 -38.92
N ALA A 238 -5.61 -10.12 -38.70
CA ALA A 238 -6.07 -8.96 -39.46
C ALA A 238 -5.17 -7.72 -39.30
N LYS A 239 -4.63 -7.53 -38.08
CA LYS A 239 -3.75 -6.40 -37.75
C LYS A 239 -2.25 -6.74 -37.92
N ARG A 240 -1.90 -7.98 -38.23
CA ARG A 240 -0.51 -8.50 -38.32
C ARG A 240 0.32 -8.15 -37.08
N ARG A 241 -0.26 -8.39 -35.90
CA ARG A 241 0.37 -8.11 -34.62
C ARG A 241 0.00 -9.16 -33.57
N ASN A 242 0.81 -9.26 -32.56
CA ASN A 242 0.53 -10.01 -31.34
C ASN A 242 0.27 -9.01 -30.23
N ASP A 243 -0.82 -9.18 -29.50
CA ASP A 243 -1.18 -8.36 -28.37
C ASP A 243 -0.80 -9.14 -27.08
N TYR A 244 0.11 -8.57 -26.30
CA TYR A 244 0.51 -9.11 -25.00
C TYR A 244 -0.28 -8.38 -23.92
N THR A 245 -1.19 -9.08 -23.28
CA THR A 245 -2.08 -8.52 -22.25
C THR A 245 -1.72 -9.07 -20.88
N ALA A 246 -1.33 -8.19 -19.99
CA ALA A 246 -1.23 -8.49 -18.56
C ALA A 246 -2.57 -8.18 -17.88
N TYR A 247 -2.95 -9.02 -16.91
CA TYR A 247 -4.21 -8.94 -16.19
C TYR A 247 -4.03 -9.41 -14.76
N GLY A 248 -4.69 -8.74 -13.81
CA GLY A 248 -4.70 -9.13 -12.39
C GLY A 248 -5.89 -8.54 -11.65
N ILE A 249 -6.37 -9.24 -10.62
CA ILE A 249 -7.49 -8.81 -9.78
C ILE A 249 -7.06 -8.79 -8.33
N TRP A 250 -7.20 -7.65 -7.70
CA TRP A 250 -6.97 -7.44 -6.28
C TRP A 250 -8.19 -6.86 -5.60
N SER A 251 -8.28 -7.03 -4.30
CA SER A 251 -9.21 -6.27 -3.48
C SER A 251 -8.52 -5.79 -2.22
N GLY A 252 -8.88 -4.60 -1.75
CA GLY A 252 -8.24 -4.03 -0.57
C GLY A 252 -9.10 -2.99 0.12
N ALA A 253 -8.91 -2.89 1.44
CA ALA A 253 -9.49 -1.84 2.25
C ALA A 253 -8.74 -1.66 3.58
N LEU A 254 -8.76 -0.44 4.11
CA LEU A 254 -8.28 -0.09 5.43
C LEU A 254 -9.42 -0.15 6.44
N GLN A 255 -9.17 -0.70 7.62
CA GLN A 255 -10.10 -0.56 8.74
C GLN A 255 -10.21 0.92 9.13
N PRO A 256 -11.41 1.52 9.10
CA PRO A 256 -11.58 2.96 9.32
C PRO A 256 -11.00 3.43 10.66
N GLU A 257 -10.44 4.64 10.67
CA GLU A 257 -9.97 5.35 11.88
C GLU A 257 -8.81 4.69 12.65
N THR A 258 -8.10 3.77 12.00
CA THR A 258 -6.96 3.06 12.63
C THR A 258 -5.60 3.60 12.22
N VAL A 259 -5.55 4.39 11.16
CA VAL A 259 -4.35 4.98 10.56
C VAL A 259 -4.58 6.48 10.40
N VAL A 260 -3.54 7.27 10.54
CA VAL A 260 -3.58 8.73 10.28
C VAL A 260 -2.82 9.01 8.98
N TYR A 261 -3.45 9.77 8.10
CA TYR A 261 -2.86 10.26 6.85
C TYR A 261 -2.71 11.78 6.93
N GLY A 262 -1.47 12.24 6.95
CA GLY A 262 -1.13 13.65 6.98
C GLY A 262 -0.88 14.20 5.58
N VAL A 263 -1.48 15.34 5.26
CA VAL A 263 -1.37 16.03 3.98
C VAL A 263 -0.91 17.46 4.22
N LYS A 264 0.12 17.87 3.51
CA LYS A 264 0.57 19.26 3.55
C LYS A 264 -0.39 20.13 2.74
N LYS A 265 -0.95 21.16 3.37
CA LYS A 265 -1.76 22.14 2.62
C LYS A 265 -0.90 22.83 1.57
N ALA A 266 -1.38 22.86 0.35
CA ALA A 266 -0.83 23.73 -0.68
C ALA A 266 -1.02 25.19 -0.24
N LYS A 267 0.05 26.00 -0.35
CA LYS A 267 -0.01 27.45 -0.09
C LYS A 267 -0.85 28.16 -1.15
#